data_f60dafc66aee266d51bc7be66a663927
#
_entry.id   f60dafc66aee266d51bc7be66a663927
#
_cell.length_a   1.000
_cell.length_b   1.000
_cell.length_c   1.000
_cell.angle_alpha   90.00
_cell.angle_beta   90.00
_cell.angle_gamma   90.00
#
_symmetry.space_group_name_H-M   'P 1'
#
loop_
_entity.id
_entity.type
_entity.pdbx_description
1 polymer ?
#
loop_
_entity_poly.entity_id
_entity_poly.type
_entity_poly.pdbx_seq_one_letter_code
_entity_poly.pdbx_strand_id
1 'polypeptide(L)' 'MGLEDWVGKSGKTVTDLRPSGWINIDNQKIFVVTEGEFLEKDQPVKILSVDGNRVIVRLNLNEK' A
#
# COMPACT_ATOMS: atom_id res chain seq x y z
N MET A 1 -4.30 -0.45 19.01
CA MET A 1 -4.10 -0.87 17.68
C MET A 1 -4.18 0.30 16.71
N GLY A 2 -3.14 0.62 16.11
CA GLY A 2 -3.10 1.75 15.22
C GLY A 2 -2.56 1.35 13.87
N LEU A 3 -2.59 2.29 12.94
CA LEU A 3 -2.09 2.04 11.61
C LEU A 3 -0.59 1.79 11.61
N GLU A 4 0.09 2.19 12.67
CA GLU A 4 1.53 1.96 12.75
C GLU A 4 1.86 0.47 12.68
N ASP A 5 0.94 -0.37 13.09
CA ASP A 5 1.17 -1.81 13.06
C ASP A 5 1.21 -2.35 11.65
N TRP A 6 0.84 -1.53 10.68
CA TRP A 6 0.80 -1.96 9.28
C TRP A 6 2.11 -1.73 8.56
N VAL A 7 3.01 -0.96 9.16
CA VAL A 7 4.30 -0.68 8.51
C VAL A 7 5.04 -2.00 8.32
N GLY A 8 5.50 -2.23 7.11
CA GLY A 8 6.20 -3.45 6.77
C GLY A 8 5.31 -4.56 6.25
N LYS A 9 4.00 -4.41 6.37
CA LYS A 9 3.10 -5.42 5.84
C LYS A 9 3.03 -5.32 4.33
N SER A 10 2.74 -6.44 3.70
CA SER A 10 2.65 -6.54 2.26
C SER A 10 1.20 -6.69 1.85
N GLY A 11 0.87 -6.19 0.69
CA GLY A 11 -0.45 -6.34 0.15
C GLY A 11 -0.39 -6.30 -1.36
N LYS A 12 -1.55 -6.12 -1.96
CA LYS A 12 -1.65 -6.10 -3.41
C LYS A 12 -2.62 -5.00 -3.79
N THR A 13 -2.30 -4.25 -4.83
CA THR A 13 -3.20 -3.19 -5.29
C THR A 13 -4.47 -3.81 -5.86
N VAL A 14 -5.60 -3.20 -5.53
CA VAL A 14 -6.86 -3.61 -6.12
C VAL A 14 -7.36 -2.58 -7.13
N THR A 15 -6.72 -1.41 -7.16
CA THR A 15 -6.93 -0.41 -8.19
C THR A 15 -5.57 0.11 -8.60
N ASP A 16 -5.53 0.85 -9.70
CA ASP A 16 -4.31 1.59 -10.01
C ASP A 16 -4.04 2.62 -8.91
N LEU A 17 -2.78 2.89 -8.65
CA LEU A 17 -2.37 3.96 -7.74
C LEU A 17 -1.78 5.09 -8.57
N ARG A 18 -2.47 6.25 -8.60
CA ARG A 18 -2.06 7.38 -9.45
C ARG A 18 -2.17 8.69 -8.70
N PRO A 19 -1.41 8.94 -7.70
CA PRO A 19 -0.61 8.04 -6.90
C PRO A 19 -1.38 7.38 -5.78
N SER A 20 -2.67 7.58 -5.66
CA SER A 20 -3.46 7.01 -4.58
C SER A 20 -4.45 5.99 -5.12
N GLY A 21 -4.90 5.13 -4.26
CA GLY A 21 -5.86 4.11 -4.62
C GLY A 21 -6.02 3.14 -3.47
N TRP A 22 -6.48 1.94 -3.79
CA TRP A 22 -6.82 0.96 -2.79
C TRP A 22 -5.93 -0.26 -2.90
N ILE A 23 -5.54 -0.81 -1.78
CA ILE A 23 -4.83 -2.07 -1.73
C ILE A 23 -5.58 -3.00 -0.79
N ASN A 24 -5.24 -4.28 -0.88
CA ASN A 24 -5.81 -5.32 -0.05
C ASN A 24 -4.71 -5.88 0.83
N ILE A 25 -4.91 -5.80 2.14
CA ILE A 25 -4.00 -6.38 3.12
C ILE A 25 -4.84 -7.15 4.11
N ASP A 26 -4.53 -8.43 4.30
CA ASP A 26 -5.23 -9.27 5.29
C ASP A 26 -6.73 -9.21 5.07
N ASN A 27 -7.15 -9.26 3.81
CA ASN A 27 -8.57 -9.25 3.46
C ASN A 27 -9.26 -7.94 3.78
N GLN A 28 -8.50 -6.87 3.94
CA GLN A 28 -9.06 -5.54 4.18
C GLN A 28 -8.60 -4.61 3.07
N LYS A 29 -9.50 -3.74 2.63
CA LYS A 29 -9.15 -2.73 1.65
C LYS A 29 -8.78 -1.46 2.37
N ILE A 30 -7.64 -0.89 2.00
CA ILE A 30 -7.12 0.30 2.64
C ILE A 30 -6.77 1.31 1.55
N PHE A 31 -7.12 2.55 1.79
CA PHE A 31 -6.76 3.63 0.88
C PHE A 31 -5.32 4.04 1.17
N VAL A 32 -4.49 4.06 0.14
CA VAL A 32 -3.07 4.32 0.30
C VAL A 32 -2.60 5.25 -0.79
N VAL A 33 -1.37 5.70 -0.66
CA VAL A 33 -0.75 6.60 -1.63
C VAL A 33 0.70 6.16 -1.80
N THR A 34 1.22 6.33 -3.00
CA THR A 34 2.64 6.12 -3.24
C THR A 34 3.38 7.43 -3.03
N GLU A 35 4.69 7.39 -3.20
CA GLU A 35 5.50 8.59 -3.10
C GLU A 35 5.66 9.25 -4.47
N GLY A 36 4.64 9.15 -5.29
CA GLY A 36 4.68 9.74 -6.61
C GLY A 36 4.73 8.75 -7.73
N GLU A 37 4.89 7.48 -7.41
CA GLU A 37 4.91 6.43 -8.42
C GLU A 37 3.49 6.12 -8.86
N PHE A 38 3.37 5.69 -10.10
CA PHE A 38 2.12 5.14 -10.61
C PHE A 38 2.26 3.64 -10.64
N LEU A 39 1.35 2.95 -9.97
CA LEU A 39 1.34 1.49 -9.96
C LEU A 39 0.04 0.99 -10.54
N GLU A 40 0.12 -0.14 -11.17
CA GLU A 40 -1.06 -0.74 -11.76
C GLU A 40 -1.74 -1.65 -10.76
N LYS A 41 -2.95 -2.02 -11.09
CA LYS A 41 -3.72 -2.98 -10.33
C LYS A 41 -2.99 -4.32 -10.25
N ASP A 42 -3.22 -5.05 -9.16
CA ASP A 42 -2.68 -6.39 -8.97
C ASP A 42 -1.16 -6.42 -8.81
N GLN A 43 -0.60 -5.34 -8.32
CA GLN A 43 0.84 -5.27 -8.05
C GLN A 43 1.12 -5.48 -6.58
N PRO A 44 2.20 -6.19 -6.25
CA PRO A 44 2.57 -6.35 -4.84
C PRO A 44 3.12 -5.04 -4.31
N VAL A 45 2.69 -4.68 -3.12
CA VAL A 45 3.14 -3.45 -2.47
C VAL A 45 3.44 -3.73 -1.02
N LYS A 46 4.21 -2.84 -0.43
CA LYS A 46 4.58 -2.94 0.97
C LYS A 46 4.35 -1.59 1.60
N ILE A 47 3.82 -1.58 2.80
CA ILE A 47 3.58 -0.34 3.51
C ILE A 47 4.91 0.20 4.01
N LEU A 48 5.22 1.40 3.55
CA LEU A 48 6.49 2.03 3.85
C LEU A 48 6.40 2.82 5.14
N SER A 49 5.33 3.57 5.30
CA SER A 49 5.17 4.38 6.50
C SER A 49 3.71 4.77 6.64
N VAL A 50 3.38 5.22 7.84
CA VAL A 50 2.06 5.75 8.14
C VAL A 50 2.28 7.11 8.76
N ASP A 51 1.62 8.11 8.19
CA ASP A 51 1.78 9.49 8.63
C ASP A 51 0.38 10.07 8.82
N GLY A 52 -0.07 10.08 10.08
CA GLY A 52 -1.42 10.53 10.36
C GLY A 52 -2.42 9.60 9.71
N ASN A 53 -3.22 10.14 8.82
CA ASN A 53 -4.22 9.37 8.10
C ASN A 53 -3.71 8.85 6.76
N ARG A 54 -2.44 9.04 6.49
CA ARG A 54 -1.89 8.70 5.20
C ARG A 54 -1.05 7.45 5.31
N VAL A 55 -1.36 6.46 4.51
CA VAL A 55 -0.60 5.21 4.44
C VAL A 55 0.17 5.23 3.14
N ILE A 56 1.49 5.17 3.24
CA ILE A 56 2.37 5.28 2.08
C ILE A 56 2.93 3.92 1.76
N VAL A 57 2.82 3.53 0.50
CA VAL A 57 3.27 2.22 0.03
C VAL A 57 4.23 2.39 -1.12
N ARG A 58 4.94 1.31 -1.40
CA ARG A 58 5.82 1.24 -2.55
C ARG A 58 5.71 -0.14 -3.15
N LEU A 59 6.15 -0.25 -4.39
CA LEU A 59 6.17 -1.54 -5.07
C LEU A 59 7.10 -2.49 -4.32
N ASN A 60 6.64 -3.69 -4.11
CA ASN A 60 7.40 -4.70 -3.37
C ASN A 60 8.00 -5.69 -4.36
N LEU A 61 9.22 -5.42 -4.79
CA LEU A 61 9.87 -6.25 -5.78
C LEU A 61 10.54 -7.47 -5.19
N ASN A 62 10.62 -7.55 -3.88
CA ASN A 62 11.24 -8.68 -3.20
C ASN A 62 10.23 -9.70 -2.73
N GLU A 63 9.06 -9.63 -3.27
CA GLU A 63 7.99 -10.55 -2.94
C GLU A 63 8.40 -11.96 -3.29
N LYS A 64 8.22 -12.87 -2.38
CA LYS A 64 8.54 -14.26 -2.65
C LYS A 64 7.36 -15.12 -2.40
#